data_536b1f2dfe2332ebf8a4deb398348280
#
_entry.id   536b1f2dfe2332ebf8a4deb398348280
#
_cell.length_a   1.000
_cell.length_b   1.000
_cell.length_c   1.000
_cell.angle_alpha   90.00
_cell.angle_beta   90.00
_cell.angle_gamma   90.00
#
_symmetry.space_group_name_H-M   'P 1'
#
loop_
_entity.id
_entity.type
_entity.pdbx_description
1 polymer ?
#
loop_
_entity_poly.entity_id
_entity_poly.type
_entity_poly.pdbx_seq_one_letter_code
_entity_poly.pdbx_strand_id
1 'polypeptide(L)'
;MRKRIPHEEFDYQQLLDCLGEYRQPRAKISALLKSGIVTRVKKGIYVFGRDYRRGPVSREILANLLYGPSYLSLDYALQLHGLISERVEELTSVCLGRSRAFDTPLGRFSYHRLSLSRYQGGILRSRLPDGRAYLLATPEKALIDKLHEGRGLGLRSRAELREYLSEDLRIDFEDLGRLDAKLINEIAIRAKSRLARLLAKEVLAAHRKAE
;
A
#
# COMPACT_ATOMS: atom_id res chain seq x y z
N MET A 1 -13.58 -2.25 -27.09
CA MET A 1 -12.65 -2.25 -25.95
C MET A 1 -13.33 -1.73 -24.67
N ARG A 2 -13.85 -0.49 -24.59
CA ARG A 2 -14.48 0.09 -23.39
C ARG A 2 -15.70 -0.69 -22.85
N LYS A 3 -16.48 -1.36 -23.69
CA LYS A 3 -17.59 -2.23 -23.25
C LYS A 3 -17.10 -3.50 -22.53
N ARG A 4 -15.89 -3.99 -22.86
CA ARG A 4 -15.31 -5.22 -22.29
C ARG A 4 -14.35 -4.93 -21.12
N ILE A 5 -13.78 -3.72 -21.04
CA ILE A 5 -12.94 -3.26 -19.94
C ILE A 5 -13.67 -2.10 -19.24
N PRO A 6 -14.38 -2.35 -18.14
CA PRO A 6 -15.17 -1.33 -17.46
C PRO A 6 -14.33 -0.36 -16.62
N HIS A 7 -13.15 -0.79 -16.16
CA HIS A 7 -12.26 -0.03 -15.28
C HIS A 7 -11.14 0.66 -16.03
N GLU A 8 -10.48 1.60 -15.38
CA GLU A 8 -9.40 2.36 -16.01
C GLU A 8 -8.09 1.58 -16.02
N GLU A 9 -7.86 0.72 -15.03
CA GLU A 9 -6.71 -0.16 -14.89
C GLU A 9 -7.04 -1.56 -15.39
N PHE A 10 -6.14 -2.16 -16.16
CA PHE A 10 -6.32 -3.51 -16.72
C PHE A 10 -4.99 -4.17 -17.04
N ASP A 11 -5.01 -5.48 -17.10
CA ASP A 11 -3.83 -6.28 -17.43
C ASP A 11 -3.76 -6.62 -18.95
N TYR A 12 -2.65 -7.27 -19.29
CA TYR A 12 -2.40 -7.70 -20.69
C TYR A 12 -3.42 -8.71 -21.20
N GLN A 13 -3.91 -9.62 -20.34
CA GLN A 13 -4.88 -10.63 -20.74
C GLN A 13 -6.23 -9.98 -21.08
N GLN A 14 -6.72 -9.09 -20.23
CA GLN A 14 -7.94 -8.32 -20.46
C GLN A 14 -7.85 -7.52 -21.79
N LEU A 15 -6.67 -6.96 -22.07
CA LEU A 15 -6.44 -6.24 -23.32
C LEU A 15 -6.45 -7.18 -24.53
N LEU A 16 -5.82 -8.34 -24.43
CA LEU A 16 -5.85 -9.37 -25.48
C LEU A 16 -7.26 -9.87 -25.75
N ASP A 17 -8.02 -10.18 -24.71
CA ASP A 17 -9.40 -10.68 -24.82
C ASP A 17 -10.30 -9.66 -25.54
N CYS A 18 -10.05 -8.37 -25.34
CA CYS A 18 -10.74 -7.31 -26.06
C CYS A 18 -10.37 -7.21 -27.55
N LEU A 19 -9.21 -7.71 -27.91
CA LEU A 19 -8.63 -7.62 -29.24
C LEU A 19 -8.64 -8.97 -29.99
N GLY A 20 -9.29 -10.00 -29.44
CA GLY A 20 -9.32 -11.36 -29.99
C GLY A 20 -9.86 -11.46 -31.44
N GLU A 21 -10.68 -10.49 -31.87
CA GLU A 21 -11.21 -10.41 -33.25
C GLU A 21 -10.18 -9.87 -34.27
N TYR A 22 -9.08 -9.29 -33.79
CA TYR A 22 -8.04 -8.77 -34.69
C TYR A 22 -7.07 -9.87 -35.12
N ARG A 23 -6.76 -9.93 -36.38
CA ARG A 23 -5.78 -10.89 -36.96
C ARG A 23 -4.39 -10.78 -36.32
N GLN A 24 -4.02 -9.57 -35.87
CA GLN A 24 -2.72 -9.28 -35.23
C GLN A 24 -2.91 -8.45 -33.95
N PRO A 25 -3.35 -9.05 -32.82
CA PRO A 25 -3.65 -8.33 -31.58
C PRO A 25 -2.43 -7.55 -31.04
N ARG A 26 -1.22 -8.12 -31.13
CA ARG A 26 0.01 -7.46 -30.64
C ARG A 26 0.34 -6.19 -31.42
N ALA A 27 0.18 -6.20 -32.75
CA ALA A 27 0.36 -5.00 -33.57
C ALA A 27 -0.68 -3.92 -33.20
N LYS A 28 -1.92 -4.34 -32.94
CA LYS A 28 -2.98 -3.42 -32.48
C LYS A 28 -2.64 -2.81 -31.11
N ILE A 29 -2.11 -3.59 -30.16
CA ILE A 29 -1.65 -3.06 -28.86
C ILE A 29 -0.56 -2.01 -29.08
N SER A 30 0.41 -2.26 -29.93
CA SER A 30 1.46 -1.28 -30.26
C SER A 30 0.89 0.00 -30.85
N ALA A 31 -0.12 -0.09 -31.72
CA ALA A 31 -0.81 1.07 -32.28
C ALA A 31 -1.58 1.85 -31.20
N LEU A 32 -2.27 1.17 -30.27
CA LEU A 32 -2.99 1.79 -29.15
C LEU A 32 -2.05 2.53 -28.19
N LEU A 33 -0.85 1.99 -27.95
CA LEU A 33 0.19 2.65 -27.16
C LEU A 33 0.73 3.89 -27.87
N LYS A 34 1.01 3.79 -29.18
CA LYS A 34 1.52 4.92 -29.98
C LYS A 34 0.50 6.05 -30.09
N SER A 35 -0.78 5.73 -30.21
CA SER A 35 -1.87 6.74 -30.31
C SER A 35 -2.27 7.32 -28.93
N GLY A 36 -1.68 6.87 -27.83
CA GLY A 36 -2.03 7.35 -26.49
C GLY A 36 -3.40 6.88 -25.98
N ILE A 37 -4.11 6.03 -26.72
CA ILE A 37 -5.40 5.45 -26.27
C ILE A 37 -5.20 4.58 -25.03
N VAL A 38 -4.04 3.91 -24.95
CA VAL A 38 -3.61 3.11 -23.82
C VAL A 38 -2.22 3.58 -23.37
N THR A 39 -2.02 3.70 -22.09
CA THR A 39 -0.72 3.98 -21.46
C THR A 39 -0.24 2.75 -20.72
N ARG A 40 1.00 2.34 -20.97
CA ARG A 40 1.62 1.25 -20.23
C ARG A 40 2.21 1.76 -18.92
N VAL A 41 1.70 1.26 -17.81
CA VAL A 41 2.22 1.58 -16.48
C VAL A 41 3.49 0.74 -16.20
N LYS A 42 3.41 -0.55 -16.52
CA LYS A 42 4.50 -1.53 -16.45
C LYS A 42 4.25 -2.60 -17.51
N LYS A 43 5.24 -3.43 -17.83
CA LYS A 43 5.03 -4.60 -18.70
C LYS A 43 3.90 -5.47 -18.12
N GLY A 44 2.82 -5.62 -18.88
CA GLY A 44 1.66 -6.41 -18.49
C GLY A 44 0.54 -5.63 -17.79
N ILE A 45 0.75 -4.39 -17.36
CA ILE A 45 -0.25 -3.54 -16.70
C ILE A 45 -0.42 -2.23 -17.48
N TYR A 46 -1.65 -1.88 -17.74
CA TYR A 46 -2.04 -0.75 -18.60
C TYR A 46 -3.15 0.06 -17.93
N VAL A 47 -3.28 1.29 -18.40
CA VAL A 47 -4.43 2.17 -18.12
C VAL A 47 -4.89 2.80 -19.41
N PHE A 48 -6.12 3.27 -19.46
CA PHE A 48 -6.54 4.13 -20.55
C PHE A 48 -5.77 5.45 -20.54
N GLY A 49 -5.46 5.97 -21.73
CA GLY A 49 -4.85 7.29 -21.89
C GLY A 49 -5.74 8.39 -21.32
N ARG A 50 -5.16 9.52 -20.94
CA ARG A 50 -5.84 10.60 -20.23
C ARG A 50 -7.17 11.02 -20.90
N ASP A 51 -7.14 11.18 -22.22
CA ASP A 51 -8.30 11.64 -23.00
C ASP A 51 -9.36 10.55 -23.22
N TYR A 52 -9.06 9.31 -22.86
CA TYR A 52 -9.92 8.15 -23.06
C TYR A 52 -10.47 7.58 -21.75
N ARG A 53 -10.12 8.17 -20.62
CA ARG A 53 -10.63 7.77 -19.30
C ARG A 53 -12.07 8.24 -19.12
N ARG A 54 -12.84 7.46 -18.39
CA ARG A 54 -14.20 7.78 -17.94
C ARG A 54 -14.25 8.18 -16.47
N GLY A 55 -13.16 7.91 -15.74
CA GLY A 55 -13.01 8.20 -14.33
C GLY A 55 -11.54 8.24 -13.91
N PRO A 56 -11.28 8.48 -12.64
CA PRO A 56 -9.93 8.48 -12.11
C PRO A 56 -9.32 7.08 -12.14
N VAL A 57 -8.03 7.01 -12.42
CA VAL A 57 -7.23 5.81 -12.23
C VAL A 57 -6.98 5.64 -10.73
N SER A 58 -7.28 4.48 -10.17
CA SER A 58 -6.91 4.20 -8.78
C SER A 58 -5.45 3.78 -8.69
N ARG A 59 -4.65 4.59 -7.98
CA ARG A 59 -3.26 4.27 -7.70
C ARG A 59 -3.16 3.11 -6.69
N GLU A 60 -4.12 2.96 -5.80
CA GLU A 60 -4.21 1.90 -4.80
C GLU A 60 -4.42 0.53 -5.45
N ILE A 61 -5.34 0.45 -6.41
CA ILE A 61 -5.54 -0.76 -7.23
C ILE A 61 -4.25 -1.08 -7.99
N LEU A 62 -3.64 -0.09 -8.62
CA LEU A 62 -2.39 -0.28 -9.35
C LEU A 62 -1.27 -0.78 -8.45
N ALA A 63 -1.14 -0.28 -7.22
CA ALA A 63 -0.13 -0.75 -6.28
C ALA A 63 -0.25 -2.26 -6.03
N ASN A 64 -1.46 -2.78 -5.87
CA ASN A 64 -1.67 -4.22 -5.70
C ASN A 64 -1.46 -5.02 -6.99
N LEU A 65 -1.70 -4.45 -8.16
CA LEU A 65 -1.52 -5.11 -9.47
C LEU A 65 -0.07 -5.12 -9.95
N LEU A 66 0.69 -4.07 -9.66
CA LEU A 66 2.05 -3.91 -10.18
C LEU A 66 3.02 -4.95 -9.65
N TYR A 67 2.92 -5.32 -8.38
CA TYR A 67 3.81 -6.32 -7.79
C TYR A 67 3.14 -6.99 -6.59
N GLY A 68 3.02 -8.31 -6.63
CA GLY A 68 2.33 -9.06 -5.58
C GLY A 68 2.98 -10.42 -5.25
N PRO A 69 2.52 -11.04 -4.17
CA PRO A 69 1.49 -10.53 -3.25
C PRO A 69 2.00 -9.33 -2.43
N SER A 70 1.18 -8.28 -2.33
CA SER A 70 1.51 -7.06 -1.60
C SER A 70 0.24 -6.38 -1.04
N TYR A 71 0.42 -5.50 -0.08
CA TYR A 71 -0.60 -4.58 0.43
C TYR A 71 0.01 -3.19 0.66
N LEU A 72 -0.79 -2.14 0.52
CA LEU A 72 -0.39 -0.78 0.87
C LEU A 72 -0.11 -0.68 2.37
N SER A 73 1.01 -0.07 2.75
CA SER A 73 1.46 0.04 4.14
C SER A 73 2.44 1.21 4.30
N LEU A 74 3.13 1.27 5.43
CA LEU A 74 4.16 2.27 5.72
C LEU A 74 3.59 3.69 5.62
N ASP A 75 4.36 4.65 5.14
CA ASP A 75 4.00 6.06 5.16
C ASP A 75 2.69 6.35 4.41
N TYR A 76 2.46 5.72 3.25
CA TYR A 76 1.21 5.91 2.51
C TYR A 76 -0.02 5.48 3.33
N ALA A 77 0.05 4.32 3.99
CA ALA A 77 -1.05 3.85 4.82
C ALA A 77 -1.19 4.67 6.12
N LEU A 78 -0.08 5.08 6.74
CA LEU A 78 -0.10 5.96 7.91
C LEU A 78 -0.78 7.28 7.60
N GLN A 79 -0.46 7.91 6.46
CA GLN A 79 -1.13 9.12 5.99
C GLN A 79 -2.61 8.88 5.69
N LEU A 80 -2.95 7.79 5.00
CA LEU A 80 -4.33 7.47 4.65
C LEU A 80 -5.23 7.26 5.88
N HIS A 81 -4.64 6.75 6.96
CA HIS A 81 -5.31 6.59 8.26
C HIS A 81 -5.26 7.85 9.14
N GLY A 82 -4.59 8.91 8.69
CA GLY A 82 -4.45 10.17 9.41
C GLY A 82 -3.52 10.10 10.62
N LEU A 83 -2.62 9.09 10.68
CA LEU A 83 -1.62 8.98 11.75
C LEU A 83 -0.41 9.89 11.54
N ILE A 84 -0.10 10.26 10.31
CA ILE A 84 0.91 11.26 9.96
C ILE A 84 0.27 12.35 9.11
N SER A 85 0.68 13.59 9.32
CA SER A 85 0.15 14.77 8.62
C SER A 85 0.87 15.04 7.29
N GLU A 86 2.05 14.48 7.10
CA GLU A 86 2.84 14.66 5.87
C GLU A 86 2.15 14.05 4.66
N ARG A 87 2.12 14.81 3.56
CA ARG A 87 1.62 14.31 2.29
C ARG A 87 2.61 13.34 1.64
N VAL A 88 2.18 12.10 1.47
CA VAL A 88 2.98 11.03 0.87
C VAL A 88 2.58 10.82 -0.59
N GLU A 89 3.46 11.20 -1.53
CA GLU A 89 3.22 11.05 -2.97
C GLU A 89 3.53 9.62 -3.47
N GLU A 90 4.48 8.95 -2.86
CA GLU A 90 4.88 7.58 -3.19
C GLU A 90 3.90 6.56 -2.60
N LEU A 91 3.42 5.61 -3.40
CA LEU A 91 2.64 4.50 -2.87
C LEU A 91 3.57 3.44 -2.32
N THR A 92 3.71 3.42 -1.01
CA THR A 92 4.51 2.44 -0.29
C THR A 92 3.71 1.18 0.02
N SER A 93 4.29 0.02 -0.24
CA SER A 93 3.68 -1.29 -0.04
C SER A 93 4.63 -2.27 0.63
N VAL A 94 4.07 -3.25 1.30
CA VAL A 94 4.82 -4.40 1.82
C VAL A 94 4.58 -5.62 0.95
N CYS A 95 5.62 -6.42 0.71
CA CYS A 95 5.55 -7.62 -0.11
C CYS A 95 6.35 -8.79 0.48
N LEU A 96 6.06 -10.01 0.02
CA LEU A 96 6.86 -11.20 0.33
C LEU A 96 8.08 -11.36 -0.59
N GLY A 97 8.01 -10.78 -1.78
CA GLY A 97 9.08 -10.81 -2.77
C GLY A 97 10.27 -9.92 -2.43
N ARG A 98 11.17 -9.73 -3.37
CA ARG A 98 12.30 -8.80 -3.21
C ARG A 98 11.79 -7.35 -3.18
N SER A 99 12.43 -6.50 -2.36
CA SER A 99 12.15 -5.06 -2.40
C SER A 99 12.40 -4.50 -3.79
N ARG A 100 11.46 -3.67 -4.28
CA ARG A 100 11.50 -3.07 -5.62
C ARG A 100 10.84 -1.70 -5.60
N ALA A 101 11.20 -0.87 -6.56
CA ALA A 101 10.49 0.36 -6.87
C ALA A 101 10.19 0.43 -8.37
N PHE A 102 9.12 1.10 -8.73
CA PHE A 102 8.69 1.35 -10.10
C PHE A 102 8.35 2.82 -10.24
N ASP A 103 9.13 3.53 -11.07
CA ASP A 103 8.78 4.87 -11.55
C ASP A 103 7.86 4.71 -12.76
N THR A 104 6.66 5.25 -12.66
CA THR A 104 5.61 5.09 -13.67
C THR A 104 5.04 6.44 -14.07
N PRO A 105 4.33 6.55 -15.22
CA PRO A 105 3.61 7.77 -15.59
C PRO A 105 2.54 8.22 -14.57
N LEU A 106 2.24 7.39 -13.58
CA LEU A 106 1.23 7.64 -12.53
C LEU A 106 1.84 7.84 -11.15
N GLY A 107 3.15 8.01 -11.07
CA GLY A 107 3.91 8.20 -9.85
C GLY A 107 4.77 7.00 -9.49
N ARG A 108 5.44 7.12 -8.36
CA ARG A 108 6.34 6.11 -7.82
C ARG A 108 5.60 5.13 -6.92
N PHE A 109 5.96 3.85 -7.06
CA PHE A 109 5.44 2.74 -6.27
C PHE A 109 6.62 1.95 -5.71
N SER A 110 6.71 1.81 -4.40
CA SER A 110 7.74 1.01 -3.75
C SER A 110 7.17 -0.17 -2.98
N TYR A 111 7.98 -1.22 -2.89
CA TYR A 111 7.64 -2.49 -2.27
C TYR A 111 8.77 -2.92 -1.36
N HIS A 112 8.48 -3.04 -0.08
CA HIS A 112 9.43 -3.38 0.97
C HIS A 112 9.20 -4.82 1.41
N ARG A 113 10.28 -5.61 1.39
CA ARG A 113 10.20 -7.02 1.74
C ARG A 113 10.04 -7.20 3.26
N LEU A 114 9.05 -7.98 3.65
CA LEU A 114 8.96 -8.56 4.99
C LEU A 114 9.02 -10.10 4.95
N SER A 115 9.42 -10.70 6.07
CA SER A 115 9.30 -12.16 6.25
C SER A 115 7.82 -12.56 6.38
N LEU A 116 7.48 -13.80 6.07
CA LEU A 116 6.10 -14.29 6.13
C LEU A 116 5.44 -14.03 7.49
N SER A 117 6.15 -14.26 8.60
CA SER A 117 5.63 -14.03 9.95
C SER A 117 5.29 -12.57 10.24
N ARG A 118 6.01 -11.62 9.61
CA ARG A 118 5.74 -10.19 9.74
C ARG A 118 4.72 -9.69 8.72
N TYR A 119 4.60 -10.36 7.58
CA TYR A 119 3.65 -10.02 6.51
C TYR A 119 2.20 -10.24 6.95
N GLN A 120 1.94 -11.30 7.70
CA GLN A 120 0.59 -11.73 8.07
C GLN A 120 -0.02 -10.90 9.21
N GLY A 121 -1.35 -10.76 9.19
CA GLY A 121 -2.15 -10.06 10.20
C GLY A 121 -2.28 -8.56 9.93
N GLY A 122 -3.40 -7.99 10.33
CA GLY A 122 -3.67 -6.55 10.20
C GLY A 122 -3.80 -6.05 8.76
N ILE A 123 -4.27 -6.88 7.83
CA ILE A 123 -4.49 -6.50 6.42
C ILE A 123 -6.01 -6.39 6.19
N LEU A 124 -6.42 -5.26 5.65
CA LEU A 124 -7.81 -4.94 5.32
C LEU A 124 -8.04 -5.08 3.82
N ARG A 125 -9.26 -5.44 3.46
CA ARG A 125 -9.81 -5.24 2.12
C ARG A 125 -10.57 -3.92 2.10
N SER A 126 -9.86 -2.84 1.79
CA SER A 126 -10.47 -1.52 1.62
C SER A 126 -11.22 -1.42 0.30
N ARG A 127 -12.22 -0.53 0.21
CA ARG A 127 -13.05 -0.36 -0.99
C ARG A 127 -12.99 1.07 -1.49
N LEU A 128 -12.91 1.21 -2.80
CA LEU A 128 -13.14 2.47 -3.49
C LEU A 128 -14.65 2.79 -3.56
N PRO A 129 -15.04 4.05 -3.83
CA PRO A 129 -16.45 4.42 -3.99
C PRO A 129 -17.19 3.65 -5.09
N ASP A 130 -16.46 3.15 -6.09
CA ASP A 130 -17.00 2.31 -7.17
C ASP A 130 -17.12 0.81 -6.81
N GLY A 131 -16.84 0.46 -5.54
CA GLY A 131 -16.95 -0.90 -5.00
C GLY A 131 -15.73 -1.79 -5.24
N ARG A 132 -14.75 -1.38 -6.05
CA ARG A 132 -13.49 -2.12 -6.24
C ARG A 132 -12.69 -2.15 -4.94
N ALA A 133 -11.95 -3.23 -4.72
CA ALA A 133 -11.20 -3.43 -3.49
C ALA A 133 -9.70 -3.50 -3.73
N TYR A 134 -8.96 -3.04 -2.73
CA TYR A 134 -7.51 -3.16 -2.65
C TYR A 134 -7.08 -3.58 -1.24
N LEU A 135 -5.87 -4.12 -1.11
CA LEU A 135 -5.33 -4.54 0.16
C LEU A 135 -4.56 -3.40 0.81
N LEU A 136 -4.89 -3.12 2.06
CA LEU A 136 -4.34 -2.03 2.86
C LEU A 136 -4.01 -2.55 4.27
N ALA A 137 -2.90 -2.12 4.85
CA ALA A 137 -2.61 -2.35 6.27
C ALA A 137 -3.63 -1.61 7.15
N THR A 138 -4.00 -2.19 8.30
CA THR A 138 -4.64 -1.40 9.36
C THR A 138 -3.68 -0.34 9.88
N PRO A 139 -4.14 0.70 10.59
CA PRO A 139 -3.23 1.71 11.17
C PRO A 139 -2.16 1.08 12.08
N GLU A 140 -2.54 0.08 12.90
CA GLU A 140 -1.62 -0.67 13.76
C GLU A 140 -0.56 -1.41 12.95
N LYS A 141 -1.02 -2.08 11.88
CA LYS A 141 -0.13 -2.85 11.01
C LYS A 141 0.81 -1.95 10.23
N ALA A 142 0.33 -0.82 9.71
CA ALA A 142 1.15 0.15 8.99
C ALA A 142 2.27 0.69 9.88
N LEU A 143 1.95 1.00 11.14
CA LEU A 143 2.93 1.49 12.11
C LEU A 143 3.95 0.39 12.49
N ILE A 144 3.51 -0.85 12.72
CA ILE A 144 4.40 -1.99 12.97
C ILE A 144 5.32 -2.23 11.77
N ASP A 145 4.80 -2.15 10.54
CA ASP A 145 5.60 -2.33 9.33
C ASP A 145 6.66 -1.23 9.21
N LYS A 146 6.30 0.02 9.53
CA LYS A 146 7.22 1.16 9.56
C LYS A 146 8.35 0.93 10.55
N LEU A 147 8.07 0.44 11.75
CA LEU A 147 9.08 0.06 12.73
C LEU A 147 10.00 -1.07 12.25
N HIS A 148 9.51 -1.95 11.38
CA HIS A 148 10.29 -3.05 10.82
C HIS A 148 11.09 -2.68 9.58
N GLU A 149 10.63 -1.70 8.79
CA GLU A 149 11.33 -1.17 7.63
C GLU A 149 12.64 -0.51 8.03
N GLY A 150 12.63 0.26 9.09
CA GLY A 150 13.76 0.97 9.64
C GLY A 150 14.84 0.03 10.19
N ARG A 151 15.48 -0.74 9.30
CA ARG A 151 16.66 -1.54 9.66
C ARG A 151 17.73 -0.62 10.22
N GLY A 152 17.92 -0.66 11.55
CA GLY A 152 18.93 0.17 12.19
C GLY A 152 18.38 1.32 13.02
N LEU A 153 17.06 1.46 13.18
CA LEU A 153 16.49 2.42 14.16
C LEU A 153 17.05 2.25 15.58
N GLY A 154 17.63 1.06 15.88
CA GLY A 154 18.31 0.80 17.14
C GLY A 154 17.42 0.89 18.37
N LEU A 155 16.10 1.08 18.21
CA LEU A 155 15.14 1.28 19.29
C LEU A 155 15.12 0.09 20.27
N ARG A 156 15.60 0.33 21.48
CA ARG A 156 15.75 -0.71 22.52
C ARG A 156 14.84 -0.51 23.72
N SER A 157 14.32 0.69 23.90
CA SER A 157 13.50 1.08 25.07
C SER A 157 12.16 1.68 24.64
N ARG A 158 11.24 1.80 25.60
CA ARG A 158 9.99 2.54 25.42
C ARG A 158 10.22 4.03 25.19
N ALA A 159 11.21 4.60 25.88
CA ALA A 159 11.55 6.02 25.76
C ALA A 159 11.98 6.34 24.32
N GLU A 160 12.94 5.56 23.77
CA GLU A 160 13.39 5.72 22.40
C GLU A 160 12.26 5.50 21.36
N LEU A 161 11.38 4.52 21.61
CA LEU A 161 10.20 4.33 20.74
C LEU A 161 9.27 5.54 20.81
N ARG A 162 9.01 6.09 21.98
CA ARG A 162 8.16 7.27 22.15
C ARG A 162 8.75 8.48 21.45
N GLU A 163 10.04 8.73 21.62
CA GLU A 163 10.77 9.79 20.95
C GLU A 163 10.66 9.65 19.42
N TYR A 164 10.91 8.45 18.87
CA TYR A 164 10.74 8.17 17.45
C TYR A 164 9.30 8.43 16.95
N LEU A 165 8.29 8.04 17.71
CA LEU A 165 6.90 8.28 17.35
C LEU A 165 6.55 9.76 17.36
N SER A 166 7.02 10.54 18.35
CA SER A 166 6.70 11.97 18.47
C SER A 166 7.57 12.85 17.59
N GLU A 167 8.89 12.60 17.53
CA GLU A 167 9.82 13.51 16.83
C GLU A 167 10.00 13.16 15.36
N ASP A 168 10.17 11.87 15.03
CA ASP A 168 10.41 11.44 13.66
C ASP A 168 9.10 11.25 12.88
N LEU A 169 8.12 10.55 13.45
CA LEU A 169 6.83 10.30 12.80
C LEU A 169 5.77 11.37 13.11
N ARG A 170 6.00 12.22 14.10
CA ARG A 170 5.08 13.27 14.55
C ARG A 170 3.67 12.76 14.81
N ILE A 171 3.60 11.57 15.41
CA ILE A 171 2.33 10.95 15.82
C ILE A 171 1.99 11.46 17.22
N ASP A 172 0.86 12.10 17.34
CA ASP A 172 0.38 12.60 18.62
C ASP A 172 -0.02 11.45 19.57
N PHE A 173 0.12 11.70 20.87
CA PHE A 173 -0.22 10.71 21.88
C PHE A 173 -1.71 10.35 21.86
N GLU A 174 -2.58 11.29 21.49
CA GLU A 174 -4.02 11.06 21.32
C GLU A 174 -4.30 10.11 20.17
N ASP A 175 -3.58 10.24 19.05
CA ASP A 175 -3.73 9.34 17.90
C ASP A 175 -3.27 7.92 18.22
N LEU A 176 -2.26 7.75 19.06
CA LEU A 176 -1.89 6.44 19.60
C LEU A 176 -3.01 5.82 20.44
N GLY A 177 -3.79 6.64 21.16
CA GLY A 177 -4.97 6.21 21.91
C GLY A 177 -6.13 5.68 21.06
N ARG A 178 -6.11 5.88 19.74
CA ARG A 178 -7.12 5.33 18.81
C ARG A 178 -6.79 3.94 18.29
N LEU A 179 -5.54 3.47 18.50
CA LEU A 179 -5.06 2.19 18.00
C LEU A 179 -5.54 1.03 18.87
N ASP A 180 -5.79 -0.11 18.25
CA ASP A 180 -6.14 -1.35 18.96
C ASP A 180 -4.89 -2.05 19.50
N ALA A 181 -4.64 -1.88 20.80
CA ALA A 181 -3.53 -2.53 21.51
C ALA A 181 -3.59 -4.06 21.47
N LYS A 182 -4.80 -4.66 21.38
CA LYS A 182 -4.98 -6.11 21.29
C LYS A 182 -4.51 -6.60 19.94
N LEU A 183 -4.92 -5.95 18.85
CA LEU A 183 -4.46 -6.27 17.49
C LEU A 183 -2.94 -6.13 17.38
N ILE A 184 -2.36 -5.05 17.92
CA ILE A 184 -0.90 -4.85 17.97
C ILE A 184 -0.21 -6.03 18.66
N ASN A 185 -0.74 -6.48 19.80
CA ASN A 185 -0.15 -7.59 20.56
C ASN A 185 -0.27 -8.92 19.80
N GLU A 186 -1.40 -9.19 19.13
CA GLU A 186 -1.58 -10.37 18.29
C GLU A 186 -0.55 -10.41 17.14
N ILE A 187 -0.35 -9.28 16.45
CA ILE A 187 0.68 -9.16 15.41
C ILE A 187 2.08 -9.31 16.00
N ALA A 188 2.36 -8.73 17.18
CA ALA A 188 3.64 -8.80 17.84
C ALA A 188 4.04 -10.23 18.23
N ILE A 189 3.07 -11.03 18.69
CA ILE A 189 3.28 -12.45 19.04
C ILE A 189 3.62 -13.23 17.76
N ARG A 190 2.82 -13.09 16.71
CA ARG A 190 3.02 -13.79 15.42
C ARG A 190 4.35 -13.43 14.77
N ALA A 191 4.68 -12.15 14.74
CA ALA A 191 5.91 -11.64 14.16
C ALA A 191 7.14 -11.85 15.04
N LYS A 192 6.97 -12.32 16.29
CA LYS A 192 8.01 -12.38 17.33
C LYS A 192 8.72 -11.03 17.50
N SER A 193 7.98 -9.93 17.39
CA SER A 193 8.52 -8.58 17.36
C SER A 193 8.56 -7.94 18.74
N ARG A 194 9.78 -7.61 19.19
CA ARG A 194 9.99 -6.82 20.43
C ARG A 194 9.44 -5.40 20.27
N LEU A 195 9.68 -4.75 19.14
CA LEU A 195 9.23 -3.37 18.88
C LEU A 195 7.70 -3.28 18.90
N ALA A 196 7.00 -4.22 18.26
CA ALA A 196 5.55 -4.24 18.30
C ALA A 196 4.99 -4.47 19.72
N ARG A 197 5.68 -5.25 20.57
CA ARG A 197 5.31 -5.38 21.99
C ARG A 197 5.54 -4.08 22.78
N LEU A 198 6.58 -3.32 22.46
CA LEU A 198 6.80 -2.00 23.07
C LEU A 198 5.70 -1.04 22.61
N LEU A 199 5.35 -1.04 21.33
CA LEU A 199 4.24 -0.24 20.77
C LEU A 199 2.91 -0.55 21.49
N ALA A 200 2.56 -1.83 21.67
CA ALA A 200 1.35 -2.21 22.41
C ALA A 200 1.31 -1.60 23.82
N LYS A 201 2.46 -1.56 24.52
CA LYS A 201 2.55 -0.93 25.84
C LYS A 201 2.40 0.60 25.80
N GLU A 202 2.87 1.28 24.74
CA GLU A 202 2.67 2.71 24.56
C GLU A 202 1.20 3.02 24.28
N VAL A 203 0.54 2.25 23.40
CA VAL A 203 -0.89 2.40 23.12
C VAL A 203 -1.75 2.19 24.36
N LEU A 204 -1.47 1.15 25.16
CA LEU A 204 -2.14 0.93 26.45
C LEU A 204 -1.93 2.08 27.45
N ALA A 205 -0.76 2.71 27.43
CA ALA A 205 -0.49 3.88 28.27
C ALA A 205 -1.25 5.12 27.77
N ALA A 206 -1.46 5.25 26.44
CA ALA A 206 -2.27 6.30 25.85
C ALA A 206 -3.75 6.15 26.23
N HIS A 207 -4.31 4.94 26.18
CA HIS A 207 -5.69 4.65 26.61
C HIS A 207 -5.95 5.12 28.05
N ARG A 208 -5.03 4.78 28.99
CA ARG A 208 -5.18 5.13 30.42
C ARG A 208 -5.11 6.62 30.73
N LYS A 209 -4.56 7.43 29.82
CA LYS A 209 -4.48 8.89 30.00
C LYS A 209 -5.68 9.62 29.41
N ALA A 210 -6.41 8.93 28.52
CA ALA A 210 -7.62 9.45 27.89
C ALA A 210 -8.89 9.18 28.73
N GLU A 211 -8.80 8.28 29.73
CA GLU A 211 -9.80 8.02 30.77
C GLU A 211 -9.66 9.01 31.94
#